data_145fcc017a208174fc987b8469f40d90
#
_entry.id   145fcc017a208174fc987b8469f40d90
#
_cell.length_a   1.000
_cell.length_b   1.000
_cell.length_c   1.000
_cell.angle_alpha   90.00
_cell.angle_beta   90.00
_cell.angle_gamma   90.00
#
_symmetry.space_group_name_H-M   'P 1'
#
loop_
_entity.id
_entity.type
_entity.pdbx_description
1 polymer ?
#
loop_
_entity_poly.entity_id
_entity_poly.type
_entity_poly.pdbx_seq_one_letter_code
_entity_poly.pdbx_strand_id
1 'polypeptide(L)'
;MYLLVLLVSVISVYCSSEDASGFFVSLLFGLGPLLGGFILVVFALAFHLQHALLMGAASGIAFVLTAWRPLQLLVSSKMGFFPLISLLALGAAFVHVSSSSILKIAGRKKASVNNLPTVTGFPVNVHTLQSFLSCGAVAFHALAEGLALGVAAPEAYGLGRHMVLPVSLHGLPRGAAVASCIFGATDSWHSALAAATLIGFVGPISAIGAILARIDYSGLDHVMVFACGGLLPSFGSIIRRGARLDTRRGGFGLAVGVGFASLCLMCTKLVCLHTPYCNSAPEAVR
;
A
#
# COMPACT_ATOMS: atom_id res chain seq x y z
N MET A 1 12.74 -15.97 -14.70
CA MET A 1 12.20 -15.98 -16.06
C MET A 1 11.33 -17.20 -16.34
N TYR A 2 11.82 -18.43 -16.09
CA TYR A 2 11.03 -19.68 -16.31
C TYR A 2 9.73 -19.75 -15.49
N LEU A 3 9.75 -19.33 -14.22
CA LEU A 3 8.55 -19.34 -13.35
C LEU A 3 7.45 -18.40 -13.90
N LEU A 4 7.84 -17.24 -14.42
CA LEU A 4 6.92 -16.27 -15.00
C LEU A 4 6.30 -16.77 -16.31
N VAL A 5 7.09 -17.44 -17.15
CA VAL A 5 6.62 -18.07 -18.40
C VAL A 5 5.68 -19.23 -18.08
N LEU A 6 6.00 -20.03 -17.07
CA LEU A 6 5.15 -21.14 -16.63
C LEU A 6 3.83 -20.66 -16.03
N LEU A 7 3.88 -19.58 -15.24
CA LEU A 7 2.68 -18.94 -14.68
C LEU A 7 1.78 -18.35 -15.77
N VAL A 8 2.37 -17.66 -16.75
CA VAL A 8 1.65 -17.13 -17.92
C VAL A 8 1.07 -18.25 -18.77
N SER A 9 1.80 -19.36 -18.96
CA SER A 9 1.32 -20.53 -19.72
C SER A 9 0.17 -21.23 -19.02
N VAL A 10 0.25 -21.41 -17.71
CA VAL A 10 -0.84 -22.02 -16.91
C VAL A 10 -2.07 -21.11 -16.92
N ILE A 11 -1.88 -19.80 -16.80
CA ILE A 11 -2.97 -18.82 -16.86
C ILE A 11 -3.64 -18.84 -18.24
N SER A 12 -2.87 -18.90 -19.34
CA SER A 12 -3.42 -18.91 -20.70
C SER A 12 -4.21 -20.19 -21.06
N VAL A 13 -3.95 -21.30 -20.38
CA VAL A 13 -4.64 -22.58 -20.62
C VAL A 13 -5.96 -22.68 -19.84
N TYR A 14 -6.07 -21.98 -18.70
CA TYR A 14 -7.22 -22.10 -17.79
C TYR A 14 -8.23 -20.95 -17.84
N CYS A 15 -7.91 -19.83 -18.51
CA CYS A 15 -8.71 -18.62 -18.45
C CYS A 15 -9.47 -18.33 -19.74
N SER A 16 -10.73 -17.89 -19.59
CA SER A 16 -11.48 -17.25 -20.67
C SER A 16 -10.78 -15.94 -21.11
N SER A 17 -11.12 -15.41 -22.28
CA SER A 17 -10.56 -14.13 -22.76
C SER A 17 -10.83 -12.96 -21.79
N GLU A 18 -11.90 -13.05 -20.99
CA GLU A 18 -12.29 -12.08 -19.96
C GLU A 18 -11.34 -12.12 -18.76
N ASP A 19 -11.01 -13.31 -18.27
CA ASP A 19 -10.05 -13.48 -17.18
C ASP A 19 -8.65 -13.02 -17.57
N ALA A 20 -8.22 -13.23 -18.81
CA ALA A 20 -6.90 -12.82 -19.29
C ALA A 20 -6.70 -11.30 -19.21
N SER A 21 -7.72 -10.50 -19.51
CA SER A 21 -7.65 -9.04 -19.38
C SER A 21 -7.56 -8.60 -17.91
N GLY A 22 -8.30 -9.26 -17.02
CA GLY A 22 -8.25 -9.05 -15.57
C GLY A 22 -6.87 -9.34 -14.98
N PHE A 23 -6.22 -10.42 -15.41
CA PHE A 23 -4.84 -10.74 -15.02
C PHE A 23 -3.85 -9.68 -15.46
N PHE A 24 -3.97 -9.19 -16.71
CA PHE A 24 -3.10 -8.15 -17.23
C PHE A 24 -3.23 -6.83 -16.45
N VAL A 25 -4.46 -6.39 -16.17
CA VAL A 25 -4.71 -5.21 -15.34
C VAL A 25 -4.16 -5.40 -13.93
N SER A 26 -4.32 -6.59 -13.36
CA SER A 26 -3.78 -6.92 -12.03
C SER A 26 -2.25 -6.83 -11.98
N LEU A 27 -1.54 -7.32 -13.01
CA LEU A 27 -0.09 -7.18 -13.10
C LEU A 27 0.36 -5.72 -13.19
N LEU A 28 -0.36 -4.92 -13.99
CA LEU A 28 -0.07 -3.49 -14.15
C LEU A 28 -0.29 -2.70 -12.84
N PHE A 29 -1.21 -3.16 -11.99
CA PHE A 29 -1.40 -2.58 -10.66
C PHE A 29 -0.13 -2.60 -9.80
N GLY A 30 0.73 -3.60 -9.98
CA GLY A 30 2.02 -3.69 -9.30
C GLY A 30 3.07 -2.67 -9.76
N LEU A 31 2.94 -2.13 -10.97
CA LEU A 31 3.89 -1.14 -11.50
C LEU A 31 3.81 0.20 -10.76
N GLY A 32 2.63 0.60 -10.29
CA GLY A 32 2.44 1.85 -9.57
C GLY A 32 3.36 1.98 -8.35
N PRO A 33 3.34 1.03 -7.40
CA PRO A 33 4.24 1.06 -6.25
C PRO A 33 5.73 1.01 -6.62
N LEU A 34 6.11 0.23 -7.62
CA LEU A 34 7.48 0.19 -8.11
C LEU A 34 7.94 1.55 -8.61
N LEU A 35 7.15 2.19 -9.47
CA LEU A 35 7.45 3.52 -10.01
C LEU A 35 7.46 4.58 -8.90
N GLY A 36 6.51 4.55 -7.98
CA GLY A 36 6.46 5.48 -6.85
C GLY A 36 7.67 5.37 -5.95
N GLY A 37 8.09 4.15 -5.65
CA GLY A 37 9.32 3.88 -4.89
C GLY A 37 10.57 4.35 -5.62
N PHE A 38 10.67 4.08 -6.92
CA PHE A 38 11.80 4.50 -7.76
C PHE A 38 11.90 6.03 -7.85
N ILE A 39 10.81 6.72 -8.17
CA ILE A 39 10.76 8.17 -8.23
C ILE A 39 11.23 8.76 -6.89
N LEU A 40 10.69 8.27 -5.77
CA LEU A 40 11.10 8.77 -4.46
C LEU A 40 12.58 8.55 -4.18
N VAL A 41 13.12 7.37 -4.46
CA VAL A 41 14.55 7.07 -4.23
C VAL A 41 15.42 7.99 -5.06
N VAL A 42 15.10 8.18 -6.35
CA VAL A 42 15.83 9.11 -7.22
C VAL A 42 15.81 10.53 -6.66
N PHE A 43 14.64 11.03 -6.23
CA PHE A 43 14.53 12.35 -5.62
C PHE A 43 15.32 12.43 -4.29
N ALA A 44 15.23 11.42 -3.45
CA ALA A 44 15.93 11.38 -2.18
C ALA A 44 17.45 11.45 -2.35
N LEU A 45 17.98 10.74 -3.33
CA LEU A 45 19.42 10.75 -3.66
C LEU A 45 19.85 12.06 -4.33
N ALA A 46 19.07 12.55 -5.31
CA ALA A 46 19.40 13.75 -6.07
C ALA A 46 19.41 15.02 -5.19
N PHE A 47 18.49 15.11 -4.23
CA PHE A 47 18.32 16.26 -3.36
C PHE A 47 18.85 16.05 -1.93
N HIS A 48 19.52 14.92 -1.67
CA HIS A 48 20.04 14.57 -0.34
C HIS A 48 18.99 14.75 0.76
N LEU A 49 17.79 14.18 0.54
CA LEU A 49 16.66 14.38 1.42
C LEU A 49 16.94 13.81 2.82
N GLN A 50 16.63 14.60 3.82
CA GLN A 50 16.88 14.20 5.21
C GLN A 50 15.84 13.22 5.73
N HIS A 51 16.23 12.35 6.65
CA HIS A 51 15.40 11.29 7.23
C HIS A 51 14.09 11.82 7.85
N ALA A 52 14.15 12.98 8.53
CA ALA A 52 12.96 13.60 9.11
C ALA A 52 11.90 13.96 8.05
N LEU A 53 12.36 14.51 6.92
CA LEU A 53 11.50 14.87 5.79
C LEU A 53 10.88 13.63 5.15
N LEU A 54 11.67 12.58 4.94
CA LEU A 54 11.20 11.31 4.38
C LEU A 54 10.16 10.64 5.28
N MET A 55 10.41 10.60 6.60
CA MET A 55 9.45 10.08 7.58
C MET A 55 8.15 10.90 7.59
N GLY A 56 8.28 12.23 7.50
CA GLY A 56 7.12 13.12 7.35
C GLY A 56 6.33 12.80 6.08
N ALA A 57 7.00 12.68 4.94
CA ALA A 57 6.35 12.38 3.66
C ALA A 57 5.64 11.01 3.69
N ALA A 58 6.29 9.96 4.22
CA ALA A 58 5.65 8.66 4.42
C ALA A 58 4.38 8.76 5.27
N SER A 59 4.43 9.57 6.34
CA SER A 59 3.28 9.80 7.22
C SER A 59 2.14 10.53 6.52
N GLY A 60 2.46 11.56 5.73
CA GLY A 60 1.46 12.32 4.97
C GLY A 60 0.75 11.47 3.93
N ILE A 61 1.51 10.64 3.21
CA ILE A 61 0.95 9.70 2.25
C ILE A 61 0.05 8.68 2.96
N ALA A 62 0.54 8.08 4.06
CA ALA A 62 -0.25 7.10 4.81
C ALA A 62 -1.54 7.70 5.38
N PHE A 63 -1.52 8.97 5.80
CA PHE A 63 -2.71 9.70 6.22
C PHE A 63 -3.76 9.80 5.11
N VAL A 64 -3.35 10.20 3.92
CA VAL A 64 -4.26 10.31 2.76
C VAL A 64 -4.83 8.95 2.37
N LEU A 65 -4.00 7.90 2.31
CA LEU A 65 -4.45 6.53 2.02
C LEU A 65 -5.45 6.03 3.06
N THR A 66 -5.24 6.37 4.34
CA THR A 66 -6.18 6.01 5.42
C THR A 66 -7.53 6.73 5.28
N ALA A 67 -7.52 8.01 4.91
CA ALA A 67 -8.72 8.85 4.91
C ALA A 67 -9.54 8.73 3.62
N TRP A 68 -8.92 8.44 2.49
CA TRP A 68 -9.53 8.56 1.16
C TRP A 68 -10.77 7.69 0.98
N ARG A 69 -10.65 6.38 1.15
CA ARG A 69 -11.79 5.47 0.95
C ARG A 69 -12.90 5.64 1.98
N PRO A 70 -12.60 5.73 3.30
CA PRO A 70 -13.62 6.04 4.29
C PRO A 70 -14.41 7.32 4.00
N LEU A 71 -13.70 8.39 3.59
CA LEU A 71 -14.35 9.65 3.23
C LEU A 71 -15.29 9.49 2.02
N GLN A 72 -14.86 8.76 0.98
CA GLN A 72 -15.71 8.49 -0.17
C GLN A 72 -16.99 7.75 0.21
N LEU A 73 -16.89 6.71 1.04
CA LEU A 73 -18.04 5.91 1.49
C LEU A 73 -19.00 6.72 2.36
N LEU A 74 -18.45 7.62 3.18
CA LEU A 74 -19.27 8.52 4.02
C LEU A 74 -20.00 9.54 3.16
N VAL A 75 -19.33 10.22 2.22
CA VAL A 75 -19.92 11.23 1.33
C VAL A 75 -20.95 10.61 0.39
N SER A 76 -20.72 9.39 -0.10
CA SER A 76 -21.68 8.68 -0.95
C SER A 76 -22.82 8.00 -0.18
N SER A 77 -22.87 8.16 1.15
CA SER A 77 -23.85 7.52 2.04
C SER A 77 -23.96 5.99 1.90
N LYS A 78 -22.91 5.35 1.35
CA LYS A 78 -22.85 3.88 1.19
C LYS A 78 -22.58 3.16 2.51
N MET A 79 -21.99 3.85 3.50
CA MET A 79 -21.71 3.31 4.83
C MET A 79 -22.06 4.35 5.90
N GLY A 80 -22.77 3.94 6.93
CA GLY A 80 -23.10 4.81 8.06
C GLY A 80 -21.85 5.16 8.89
N PHE A 81 -21.91 6.27 9.62
CA PHE A 81 -20.80 6.76 10.44
C PHE A 81 -20.33 5.75 11.49
N PHE A 82 -21.24 5.12 12.23
CA PHE A 82 -20.90 4.17 13.30
C PHE A 82 -20.18 2.91 12.78
N PRO A 83 -20.68 2.16 11.77
CA PRO A 83 -19.97 1.01 11.25
C PRO A 83 -18.60 1.40 10.64
N LEU A 84 -18.49 2.57 10.01
CA LEU A 84 -17.23 3.07 9.46
C LEU A 84 -16.18 3.26 10.56
N ILE A 85 -16.51 3.98 11.64
CA ILE A 85 -15.60 4.20 12.77
C ILE A 85 -15.24 2.89 13.47
N SER A 86 -16.22 1.99 13.64
CA SER A 86 -15.98 0.68 14.27
C SER A 86 -14.98 -0.15 13.48
N LEU A 87 -15.12 -0.21 12.15
CA LEU A 87 -14.20 -0.94 11.28
C LEU A 87 -12.79 -0.32 11.27
N LEU A 88 -12.68 1.01 11.23
CA LEU A 88 -11.41 1.70 11.35
C LEU A 88 -10.72 1.39 12.68
N ALA A 89 -11.47 1.43 13.78
CA ALA A 89 -10.96 1.11 15.11
C ALA A 89 -10.50 -0.34 15.23
N LEU A 90 -11.28 -1.29 14.69
CA LEU A 90 -10.94 -2.71 14.68
C LEU A 90 -9.67 -2.97 13.85
N GLY A 91 -9.54 -2.37 12.66
CA GLY A 91 -8.34 -2.48 11.84
C GLY A 91 -7.11 -1.90 12.53
N ALA A 92 -7.25 -0.73 13.17
CA ALA A 92 -6.19 -0.12 13.96
C ALA A 92 -5.77 -1.01 15.14
N ALA A 93 -6.72 -1.54 15.89
CA ALA A 93 -6.46 -2.45 17.00
C ALA A 93 -5.75 -3.72 16.54
N PHE A 94 -6.21 -4.33 15.44
CA PHE A 94 -5.60 -5.53 14.86
C PHE A 94 -4.12 -5.32 14.52
N VAL A 95 -3.79 -4.28 13.77
CA VAL A 95 -2.40 -3.99 13.38
C VAL A 95 -1.56 -3.57 14.59
N HIS A 96 -2.12 -2.80 15.53
CA HIS A 96 -1.43 -2.40 16.74
C HIS A 96 -1.06 -3.59 17.61
N VAL A 97 -2.00 -4.50 17.87
CA VAL A 97 -1.77 -5.71 18.68
C VAL A 97 -0.77 -6.63 18.00
N SER A 98 -0.93 -6.88 16.70
CA SER A 98 -0.02 -7.72 15.90
C SER A 98 1.41 -7.17 15.93
N SER A 99 1.58 -5.88 15.65
CA SER A 99 2.89 -5.21 15.66
C SER A 99 3.53 -5.23 17.06
N SER A 100 2.74 -4.95 18.10
CA SER A 100 3.22 -4.97 19.49
C SER A 100 3.66 -6.36 19.93
N SER A 101 2.93 -7.40 19.52
CA SER A 101 3.27 -8.80 19.81
C SER A 101 4.57 -9.20 19.13
N ILE A 102 4.75 -8.86 17.84
CA ILE A 102 5.99 -9.14 17.10
C ILE A 102 7.18 -8.42 17.76
N LEU A 103 7.03 -7.16 18.12
CA LEU A 103 8.08 -6.38 18.79
C LEU A 103 8.46 -6.99 20.15
N LYS A 104 7.49 -7.45 20.94
CA LYS A 104 7.74 -8.13 22.23
C LYS A 104 8.49 -9.45 22.04
N ILE A 105 8.10 -10.27 21.05
CA ILE A 105 8.78 -11.53 20.74
C ILE A 105 10.21 -11.28 20.28
N ALA A 106 10.42 -10.30 19.40
CA ALA A 106 11.74 -9.92 18.91
C ALA A 106 12.64 -9.38 20.05
N GLY A 107 12.07 -8.58 20.96
CA GLY A 107 12.78 -8.07 22.14
C GLY A 107 13.19 -9.19 23.12
N ARG A 108 12.32 -10.18 23.36
CA ARG A 108 12.63 -11.35 24.20
C ARG A 108 13.74 -12.22 23.60
N LYS A 109 13.71 -12.46 22.28
CA LYS A 109 14.78 -13.19 21.58
C LYS A 109 16.12 -12.48 21.70
N LYS A 110 16.16 -11.14 21.58
CA LYS A 110 17.38 -10.35 21.74
C LYS A 110 17.97 -10.48 23.16
N ALA A 111 17.14 -10.48 24.19
CA ALA A 111 17.56 -10.68 25.57
C ALA A 111 18.12 -12.11 25.82
N SER A 112 17.57 -13.12 25.14
CA SER A 112 18.04 -14.51 25.24
C SER A 112 19.34 -14.77 24.44
N VAL A 113 19.56 -14.03 23.33
CA VAL A 113 20.74 -14.24 22.45
C VAL A 113 21.99 -13.51 22.96
N ASN A 114 21.86 -12.56 23.89
CA ASN A 114 23.03 -11.90 24.48
C ASN A 114 23.93 -12.87 25.25
N ASN A 115 23.54 -14.15 25.41
CA ASN A 115 24.33 -15.23 26.05
C ASN A 115 24.90 -16.24 25.04
N LEU A 116 24.75 -16.06 23.73
CA LEU A 116 25.37 -16.94 22.70
C LEU A 116 26.34 -16.13 21.84
N PRO A 117 27.51 -16.74 21.46
CA PRO A 117 28.47 -16.06 20.58
C PRO A 117 27.82 -15.78 19.20
N THR A 118 28.02 -14.57 18.76
CA THR A 118 27.48 -13.99 17.49
C THR A 118 27.96 -14.80 16.28
N VAL A 119 27.08 -15.62 15.74
CA VAL A 119 27.19 -16.12 14.36
C VAL A 119 26.00 -15.49 13.58
N THR A 120 26.33 -14.65 12.59
CA THR A 120 25.39 -13.96 11.67
C THR A 120 24.43 -12.97 12.34
N GLY A 121 24.94 -11.89 12.91
CA GLY A 121 24.10 -10.85 13.49
C GLY A 121 24.00 -9.62 12.62
N PHE A 122 22.95 -9.46 11.82
CA PHE A 122 22.45 -8.11 11.55
C PHE A 122 21.80 -7.61 12.84
N PRO A 123 22.29 -6.52 13.45
CA PRO A 123 21.62 -5.92 14.59
C PRO A 123 20.33 -5.28 14.05
N VAL A 124 19.23 -6.03 14.04
CA VAL A 124 17.91 -5.47 13.70
C VAL A 124 17.59 -4.47 14.78
N ASN A 125 17.84 -3.20 14.49
CA ASN A 125 17.47 -2.10 15.36
C ASN A 125 15.93 -2.13 15.50
N VAL A 126 15.41 -1.98 16.71
CA VAL A 126 13.97 -1.94 16.99
C VAL A 126 13.26 -0.91 16.09
N HIS A 127 13.95 0.17 15.77
CA HIS A 127 13.42 1.20 14.86
C HIS A 127 13.27 0.73 13.41
N THR A 128 14.22 -0.06 12.93
CA THR A 128 14.15 -0.67 11.60
C THR A 128 13.01 -1.68 11.53
N LEU A 129 12.90 -2.55 12.55
CA LEU A 129 11.79 -3.50 12.66
C LEU A 129 10.43 -2.79 12.67
N GLN A 130 10.30 -1.68 13.41
CA GLN A 130 9.07 -0.89 13.44
C GLN A 130 8.74 -0.29 12.06
N SER A 131 9.72 0.13 11.29
CA SER A 131 9.52 0.59 9.90
C SER A 131 9.05 -0.53 8.99
N PHE A 132 9.62 -1.72 9.10
CA PHE A 132 9.14 -2.90 8.35
C PHE A 132 7.71 -3.30 8.73
N LEU A 133 7.34 -3.23 10.01
CA LEU A 133 5.97 -3.47 10.46
C LEU A 133 4.99 -2.43 9.91
N SER A 134 5.43 -1.17 9.79
CA SER A 134 4.63 -0.12 9.14
C SER A 134 4.44 -0.40 7.64
N CYS A 135 5.46 -0.92 6.96
CA CYS A 135 5.33 -1.39 5.58
C CYS A 135 4.38 -2.60 5.48
N GLY A 136 4.36 -3.49 6.48
CA GLY A 136 3.39 -4.58 6.57
C GLY A 136 1.93 -4.08 6.63
N ALA A 137 1.66 -2.98 7.32
CA ALA A 137 0.33 -2.35 7.31
C ALA A 137 -0.04 -1.80 5.93
N VAL A 138 0.93 -1.22 5.20
CA VAL A 138 0.71 -0.78 3.80
C VAL A 138 0.48 -1.98 2.88
N ALA A 139 1.19 -3.10 3.09
CA ALA A 139 0.96 -4.36 2.37
C ALA A 139 -0.45 -4.91 2.61
N PHE A 140 -0.92 -4.86 3.86
CA PHE A 140 -2.27 -5.29 4.21
C PHE A 140 -3.34 -4.43 3.52
N HIS A 141 -3.13 -3.11 3.44
CA HIS A 141 -4.00 -2.22 2.67
C HIS A 141 -3.94 -2.55 1.17
N ALA A 142 -2.76 -2.80 0.61
CA ALA A 142 -2.58 -3.21 -0.78
C ALA A 142 -3.27 -4.53 -1.12
N LEU A 143 -3.31 -5.46 -0.16
CA LEU A 143 -4.04 -6.73 -0.31
C LEU A 143 -5.54 -6.48 -0.46
N ALA A 144 -6.13 -5.63 0.39
CA ALA A 144 -7.55 -5.30 0.32
C ALA A 144 -7.92 -4.59 -1.00
N GLU A 145 -7.08 -3.66 -1.47
CA GLU A 145 -7.27 -3.00 -2.77
C GLU A 145 -7.16 -3.99 -3.93
N GLY A 146 -6.19 -4.91 -3.88
CA GLY A 146 -6.05 -5.94 -4.90
C GLY A 146 -7.24 -6.88 -4.94
N LEU A 147 -7.79 -7.30 -3.79
CA LEU A 147 -9.03 -8.07 -3.74
C LEU A 147 -10.18 -7.31 -4.42
N ALA A 148 -10.36 -6.03 -4.09
CA ALA A 148 -11.40 -5.21 -4.70
C ALA A 148 -11.22 -5.07 -6.22
N LEU A 149 -9.98 -4.90 -6.69
CA LEU A 149 -9.66 -4.86 -8.11
C LEU A 149 -9.97 -6.20 -8.80
N GLY A 150 -9.58 -7.33 -8.20
CA GLY A 150 -9.80 -8.65 -8.76
C GLY A 150 -11.27 -9.01 -8.90
N VAL A 151 -12.11 -8.60 -7.95
CA VAL A 151 -13.57 -8.79 -8.03
C VAL A 151 -14.18 -7.90 -9.12
N ALA A 152 -13.69 -6.66 -9.29
CA ALA A 152 -14.19 -5.74 -10.31
C ALA A 152 -13.66 -6.04 -11.72
N ALA A 153 -12.55 -6.76 -11.85
CA ALA A 153 -11.87 -6.99 -13.13
C ALA A 153 -12.70 -7.71 -14.19
N PRO A 154 -13.50 -8.74 -13.89
CA PRO A 154 -14.34 -9.41 -14.88
C PRO A 154 -15.40 -8.50 -15.51
N GLU A 155 -15.97 -7.58 -14.71
CA GLU A 155 -16.96 -6.60 -15.20
C GLU A 155 -16.32 -5.48 -16.01
N ALA A 156 -15.01 -5.26 -15.81
CA ALA A 156 -14.22 -4.27 -16.54
C ALA A 156 -13.69 -4.77 -17.89
N TYR A 157 -14.21 -5.90 -18.42
CA TYR A 157 -13.83 -6.42 -19.72
C TYR A 157 -14.03 -5.40 -20.83
N GLY A 158 -13.00 -5.17 -21.63
CA GLY A 158 -12.94 -4.06 -22.59
C GLY A 158 -12.37 -2.74 -22.05
N LEU A 159 -12.32 -2.57 -20.72
CA LEU A 159 -11.73 -1.41 -20.03
C LEU A 159 -10.20 -1.55 -19.85
N GLY A 160 -9.62 -2.73 -20.05
CA GLY A 160 -8.27 -3.09 -19.65
C GLY A 160 -7.19 -2.05 -20.04
N ARG A 161 -7.22 -1.54 -21.26
CA ARG A 161 -6.24 -0.52 -21.71
C ARG A 161 -6.41 0.81 -21.01
N HIS A 162 -7.63 1.20 -20.68
CA HIS A 162 -7.96 2.51 -20.11
C HIS A 162 -7.79 2.51 -18.58
N MET A 163 -7.82 1.35 -17.94
CA MET A 163 -7.62 1.20 -16.50
C MET A 163 -6.14 1.20 -16.07
N VAL A 164 -5.21 0.95 -17.00
CA VAL A 164 -3.77 0.89 -16.70
C VAL A 164 -3.27 2.16 -16.01
N LEU A 165 -3.59 3.31 -16.57
CA LEU A 165 -3.10 4.59 -16.06
C LEU A 165 -3.72 4.96 -14.70
N PRO A 166 -5.05 4.92 -14.50
CA PRO A 166 -5.64 5.18 -13.18
C PRO A 166 -5.14 4.24 -12.11
N VAL A 167 -5.05 2.94 -12.41
CA VAL A 167 -4.62 1.93 -11.45
C VAL A 167 -3.15 2.10 -11.07
N SER A 168 -2.28 2.41 -12.04
CA SER A 168 -0.86 2.69 -11.77
C SER A 168 -0.68 3.97 -10.95
N LEU A 169 -1.40 5.05 -11.28
CA LEU A 169 -1.36 6.31 -10.55
C LEU A 169 -1.80 6.15 -9.09
N HIS A 170 -2.81 5.31 -8.83
CA HIS A 170 -3.27 5.01 -7.47
C HIS A 170 -2.20 4.29 -6.64
N GLY A 171 -1.39 3.46 -7.28
CA GLY A 171 -0.28 2.74 -6.64
C GLY A 171 0.96 3.58 -6.30
N LEU A 172 1.18 4.71 -7.01
CA LEU A 172 2.35 5.57 -6.82
C LEU A 172 2.56 6.03 -5.36
N PRO A 173 1.55 6.61 -4.69
CA PRO A 173 1.71 7.07 -3.30
C PRO A 173 2.12 5.94 -2.37
N ARG A 174 1.57 4.75 -2.57
CA ARG A 174 1.84 3.57 -1.73
C ARG A 174 3.30 3.15 -1.79
N GLY A 175 3.87 3.06 -3.01
CA GLY A 175 5.29 2.75 -3.19
C GLY A 175 6.21 3.84 -2.64
N ALA A 176 5.84 5.10 -2.84
CA ALA A 176 6.56 6.24 -2.29
C ALA A 176 6.57 6.24 -0.74
N ALA A 177 5.43 5.93 -0.09
CA ALA A 177 5.34 5.82 1.36
C ALA A 177 6.28 4.75 1.93
N VAL A 178 6.28 3.57 1.31
CA VAL A 178 7.14 2.45 1.72
C VAL A 178 8.61 2.79 1.53
N ALA A 179 8.98 3.29 0.35
CA ALA A 179 10.35 3.67 0.05
C ALA A 179 10.84 4.78 1.00
N SER A 180 10.01 5.82 1.26
CA SER A 180 10.33 6.87 2.23
C SER A 180 10.55 6.32 3.63
N CYS A 181 9.68 5.41 4.07
CA CYS A 181 9.75 4.83 5.41
C CYS A 181 11.03 3.98 5.58
N ILE A 182 11.35 3.12 4.61
CA ILE A 182 12.51 2.24 4.68
C ILE A 182 13.81 3.02 4.46
N PHE A 183 13.87 3.92 3.48
CA PHE A 183 15.05 4.73 3.25
C PHE A 183 15.36 5.62 4.44
N GLY A 184 14.36 6.31 4.99
CA GLY A 184 14.52 7.10 6.20
C GLY A 184 14.86 6.28 7.47
N ALA A 185 14.68 4.96 7.45
CA ALA A 185 15.02 4.08 8.58
C ALA A 185 16.39 3.42 8.45
N THR A 186 16.83 3.14 7.22
CA THR A 186 18.00 2.28 6.95
C THR A 186 19.13 2.99 6.20
N ASP A 187 18.84 4.13 5.61
CA ASP A 187 19.73 4.88 4.70
C ASP A 187 20.17 4.06 3.47
N SER A 188 19.39 3.01 3.16
CA SER A 188 19.68 2.07 2.07
C SER A 188 18.63 2.20 0.97
N TRP A 189 19.04 2.74 -0.17
CA TRP A 189 18.14 2.85 -1.33
C TRP A 189 17.75 1.49 -1.92
N HIS A 190 18.66 0.49 -1.85
CA HIS A 190 18.37 -0.88 -2.27
C HIS A 190 17.23 -1.50 -1.45
N SER A 191 17.31 -1.35 -0.12
CA SER A 191 16.26 -1.85 0.80
C SER A 191 14.94 -1.13 0.57
N ALA A 192 14.96 0.17 0.32
CA ALA A 192 13.78 0.97 0.03
C ALA A 192 13.09 0.52 -1.28
N LEU A 193 13.88 0.35 -2.34
CA LEU A 193 13.36 -0.09 -3.63
C LEU A 193 12.86 -1.55 -3.58
N ALA A 194 13.60 -2.44 -2.92
CA ALA A 194 13.18 -3.83 -2.71
C ALA A 194 11.85 -3.90 -1.95
N ALA A 195 11.69 -3.13 -0.88
CA ALA A 195 10.44 -3.09 -0.12
C ALA A 195 9.26 -2.55 -0.95
N ALA A 196 9.46 -1.48 -1.73
CA ALA A 196 8.43 -0.94 -2.62
C ALA A 196 8.04 -1.95 -3.71
N THR A 197 9.01 -2.67 -4.26
CA THR A 197 8.79 -3.74 -5.25
C THR A 197 7.99 -4.90 -4.64
N LEU A 198 8.38 -5.38 -3.45
CA LEU A 198 7.66 -6.46 -2.76
C LEU A 198 6.20 -6.09 -2.48
N ILE A 199 5.95 -4.87 -2.03
CA ILE A 199 4.57 -4.40 -1.81
C ILE A 199 3.82 -4.23 -3.14
N GLY A 200 4.52 -3.88 -4.21
CA GLY A 200 3.96 -3.86 -5.56
C GLY A 200 3.41 -5.21 -6.02
N PHE A 201 3.94 -6.32 -5.55
CA PHE A 201 3.42 -7.66 -5.86
C PHE A 201 2.19 -8.07 -5.04
N VAL A 202 1.97 -7.49 -3.86
CA VAL A 202 0.86 -7.89 -2.98
C VAL A 202 -0.49 -7.66 -3.63
N GLY A 203 -0.70 -6.50 -4.25
CA GLY A 203 -1.93 -6.16 -4.95
C GLY A 203 -2.26 -7.11 -6.12
N PRO A 204 -1.36 -7.30 -7.09
CA PRO A 204 -1.53 -8.26 -8.17
C PRO A 204 -1.85 -9.68 -7.70
N ILE A 205 -1.11 -10.17 -6.70
CA ILE A 205 -1.31 -11.53 -6.17
C ILE A 205 -2.71 -11.66 -5.57
N SER A 206 -3.15 -10.68 -4.78
CA SER A 206 -4.50 -10.70 -4.18
C SER A 206 -5.60 -10.53 -5.23
N ALA A 207 -5.40 -9.70 -6.25
CA ALA A 207 -6.35 -9.54 -7.35
C ALA A 207 -6.51 -10.83 -8.16
N ILE A 208 -5.40 -11.47 -8.53
CA ILE A 208 -5.40 -12.77 -9.20
C ILE A 208 -6.10 -13.82 -8.32
N GLY A 209 -5.80 -13.84 -7.02
CA GLY A 209 -6.46 -14.73 -6.07
C GLY A 209 -7.98 -14.52 -6.02
N ALA A 210 -8.45 -13.27 -6.06
CA ALA A 210 -9.87 -12.95 -6.07
C ALA A 210 -10.57 -13.41 -7.36
N ILE A 211 -9.92 -13.24 -8.53
CA ILE A 211 -10.42 -13.71 -9.83
C ILE A 211 -10.56 -15.23 -9.81
N LEU A 212 -9.50 -15.94 -9.41
CA LEU A 212 -9.48 -17.41 -9.38
C LEU A 212 -10.49 -18.00 -8.38
N ALA A 213 -10.63 -17.37 -7.21
CA ALA A 213 -11.55 -17.81 -6.17
C ALA A 213 -13.00 -17.38 -6.42
N ARG A 214 -13.27 -16.57 -7.45
CA ARG A 214 -14.59 -16.00 -7.78
C ARG A 214 -15.25 -15.39 -6.55
N ILE A 215 -14.48 -14.55 -5.83
CA ILE A 215 -14.93 -13.88 -4.60
C ILE A 215 -16.09 -12.94 -4.95
N ASP A 216 -17.17 -13.01 -4.15
CA ASP A 216 -18.34 -12.17 -4.33
C ASP A 216 -18.08 -10.73 -3.83
N TYR A 217 -18.80 -9.77 -4.41
CA TYR A 217 -18.66 -8.33 -4.16
C TYR A 217 -19.12 -7.89 -2.77
N SER A 218 -19.96 -8.69 -2.13
CA SER A 218 -20.56 -8.36 -0.84
C SER A 218 -19.49 -8.24 0.26
N GLY A 219 -19.38 -7.05 0.85
CA GLY A 219 -18.51 -6.81 2.00
C GLY A 219 -17.11 -6.26 1.71
N LEU A 220 -16.70 -6.10 0.45
CA LEU A 220 -15.37 -5.55 0.10
C LEU A 220 -15.13 -4.16 0.66
N ASP A 221 -16.15 -3.30 0.70
CA ASP A 221 -16.04 -1.97 1.31
C ASP A 221 -15.71 -2.06 2.80
N HIS A 222 -16.24 -3.04 3.51
CA HIS A 222 -15.92 -3.28 4.93
C HIS A 222 -14.47 -3.73 5.11
N VAL A 223 -13.98 -4.63 4.24
CA VAL A 223 -12.57 -5.07 4.23
C VAL A 223 -11.64 -3.90 3.94
N MET A 224 -12.01 -3.04 2.98
CA MET A 224 -11.23 -1.84 2.64
C MET A 224 -11.15 -0.85 3.80
N VAL A 225 -12.28 -0.55 4.47
CA VAL A 225 -12.29 0.34 5.63
C VAL A 225 -11.49 -0.24 6.78
N PHE A 226 -11.62 -1.55 7.04
CA PHE A 226 -10.81 -2.24 8.04
C PHE A 226 -9.31 -2.13 7.73
N ALA A 227 -8.91 -2.34 6.48
CA ALA A 227 -7.52 -2.21 6.05
C ALA A 227 -7.00 -0.76 6.15
N CYS A 228 -7.83 0.24 5.83
CA CYS A 228 -7.51 1.65 6.06
C CYS A 228 -7.25 1.93 7.55
N GLY A 229 -8.07 1.36 8.44
CA GLY A 229 -7.86 1.44 9.88
C GLY A 229 -6.49 0.92 10.31
N GLY A 230 -6.02 -0.15 9.70
CA GLY A 230 -4.70 -0.73 9.96
C GLY A 230 -3.52 0.20 9.69
N LEU A 231 -3.68 1.23 8.85
CA LEU A 231 -2.65 2.24 8.59
C LEU A 231 -2.49 3.25 9.73
N LEU A 232 -3.51 3.46 10.58
CA LEU A 232 -3.48 4.46 11.65
C LEU A 232 -2.32 4.27 12.65
N PRO A 233 -2.05 3.07 13.20
CA PRO A 233 -0.90 2.86 14.09
C PRO A 233 0.43 3.12 13.40
N SER A 234 0.53 2.76 12.11
CA SER A 234 1.72 2.98 11.29
C SER A 234 1.97 4.46 11.09
N PHE A 235 0.95 5.22 10.66
CA PHE A 235 0.99 6.66 10.56
C PHE A 235 1.45 7.31 11.88
N GLY A 236 0.82 6.96 13.01
CA GLY A 236 1.16 7.48 14.32
C GLY A 236 2.59 7.14 14.77
N SER A 237 3.14 6.00 14.36
CA SER A 237 4.52 5.61 14.68
C SER A 237 5.55 6.38 13.84
N ILE A 238 5.30 6.52 12.55
CA ILE A 238 6.19 7.17 11.60
C ILE A 238 6.25 8.68 11.86
N ILE A 239 5.09 9.33 12.08
CA ILE A 239 5.05 10.78 12.37
C ILE A 239 5.79 11.13 13.67
N ARG A 240 5.60 10.33 14.73
CA ARG A 240 6.33 10.52 15.99
C ARG A 240 7.84 10.40 15.79
N ARG A 241 8.28 9.50 14.91
CA ARG A 241 9.69 9.33 14.60
C ARG A 241 10.25 10.53 13.82
N GLY A 242 9.55 10.98 12.77
CA GLY A 242 9.93 12.17 12.01
C GLY A 242 10.03 13.42 12.89
N ALA A 243 9.05 13.63 13.77
CA ALA A 243 9.03 14.76 14.71
C ALA A 243 10.16 14.70 15.75
N ARG A 244 10.60 13.52 16.17
CA ARG A 244 11.75 13.37 17.09
C ARG A 244 13.08 13.68 16.41
N LEU A 245 13.21 13.45 15.11
CA LEU A 245 14.43 13.79 14.36
C LEU A 245 14.52 15.29 14.10
N ASP A 246 13.47 15.87 13.56
CA ASP A 246 13.35 17.33 13.32
C ASP A 246 11.85 17.65 13.09
N THR A 247 11.24 18.35 14.03
CA THR A 247 9.81 18.68 13.99
C THR A 247 9.45 19.54 12.77
N ARG A 248 10.30 20.52 12.42
CA ARG A 248 10.03 21.45 11.31
C ARG A 248 10.10 20.71 9.96
N ARG A 249 11.15 19.93 9.75
CA ARG A 249 11.35 19.16 8.51
C ARG A 249 10.38 18.01 8.40
N GLY A 250 10.08 17.32 9.50
CA GLY A 250 9.05 16.30 9.58
C GLY A 250 7.66 16.84 9.23
N GLY A 251 7.32 18.02 9.75
CA GLY A 251 6.07 18.71 9.43
C GLY A 251 5.98 19.14 7.96
N PHE A 252 7.08 19.69 7.41
CA PHE A 252 7.14 20.01 5.99
C PHE A 252 7.01 18.75 5.11
N GLY A 253 7.71 17.65 5.47
CA GLY A 253 7.58 16.36 4.81
C GLY A 253 6.14 15.84 4.82
N LEU A 254 5.46 15.96 5.97
CA LEU A 254 4.03 15.60 6.09
C LEU A 254 3.18 16.35 5.07
N ALA A 255 3.33 17.65 4.96
CA ALA A 255 2.58 18.48 4.00
C ALA A 255 2.88 18.06 2.54
N VAL A 256 4.17 17.82 2.21
CA VAL A 256 4.59 17.34 0.90
C VAL A 256 3.96 15.97 0.59
N GLY A 257 3.97 15.04 1.55
CA GLY A 257 3.38 13.71 1.40
C GLY A 257 1.87 13.75 1.19
N VAL A 258 1.16 14.58 1.96
CA VAL A 258 -0.28 14.82 1.77
C VAL A 258 -0.56 15.41 0.39
N GLY A 259 0.18 16.43 -0.02
CA GLY A 259 0.02 17.05 -1.34
C GLY A 259 0.26 16.08 -2.48
N PHE A 260 1.35 15.30 -2.42
CA PHE A 260 1.69 14.31 -3.42
C PHE A 260 0.62 13.22 -3.56
N ALA A 261 0.21 12.61 -2.45
CA ALA A 261 -0.80 11.56 -2.47
C ALA A 261 -2.16 12.08 -2.94
N SER A 262 -2.58 13.26 -2.46
CA SER A 262 -3.83 13.88 -2.90
C SER A 262 -3.81 14.19 -4.39
N LEU A 263 -2.69 14.71 -4.91
CA LEU A 263 -2.53 14.98 -6.34
C LEU A 263 -2.65 13.69 -7.17
N CYS A 264 -1.96 12.62 -6.78
CA CYS A 264 -2.05 11.34 -7.48
C CYS A 264 -3.49 10.79 -7.50
N LEU A 265 -4.21 10.84 -6.37
CA LEU A 265 -5.59 10.37 -6.28
C LEU A 265 -6.55 11.27 -7.07
N MET A 266 -6.35 12.58 -7.07
CA MET A 266 -7.12 13.51 -7.90
C MET A 266 -6.87 13.28 -9.40
N CYS A 267 -5.62 13.10 -9.81
CA CYS A 267 -5.27 12.75 -11.19
C CYS A 267 -5.95 11.43 -11.61
N THR A 268 -5.96 10.42 -10.73
CA THR A 268 -6.68 9.16 -10.97
C THR A 268 -8.15 9.42 -11.24
N LYS A 269 -8.81 10.23 -10.39
CA LYS A 269 -10.23 10.60 -10.60
C LYS A 269 -10.45 11.38 -11.89
N LEU A 270 -9.60 12.36 -12.19
CA LEU A 270 -9.73 13.16 -13.42
C LEU A 270 -9.59 12.30 -14.68
N VAL A 271 -8.61 11.39 -14.71
CA VAL A 271 -8.44 10.45 -15.82
C VAL A 271 -9.69 9.57 -15.95
N CYS A 272 -10.23 9.08 -14.85
CA CYS A 272 -11.45 8.28 -14.84
C CYS A 272 -12.66 9.06 -15.38
N LEU A 273 -12.85 10.31 -14.96
CA LEU A 273 -13.96 11.16 -15.44
C LEU A 273 -13.92 11.44 -16.94
N HIS A 274 -12.72 11.54 -17.51
CA HIS A 274 -12.53 11.82 -18.93
C HIS A 274 -12.46 10.57 -19.81
N THR A 275 -12.47 9.38 -19.21
CA THR A 275 -12.51 8.11 -19.93
C THR A 275 -13.96 7.60 -20.00
N PRO A 276 -14.56 7.45 -21.21
CA PRO A 276 -15.96 7.06 -21.35
C PRO A 276 -16.29 5.73 -20.65
N TYR A 277 -15.29 4.89 -20.47
CA TYR A 277 -15.43 3.56 -19.85
C TYR A 277 -15.48 3.56 -18.31
N CYS A 278 -14.85 4.52 -17.63
CA CYS A 278 -14.99 4.65 -16.16
C CYS A 278 -16.41 5.12 -15.76
N ASN A 279 -17.11 5.80 -16.66
CA ASN A 279 -18.48 6.26 -16.43
C ASN A 279 -19.53 5.17 -16.67
N SER A 280 -19.20 4.15 -17.45
CA SER A 280 -20.06 2.98 -17.71
C SER A 280 -19.80 1.81 -16.79
N ALA A 281 -18.76 1.89 -15.94
CA ALA A 281 -18.51 0.86 -14.92
C ALA A 281 -19.67 0.82 -13.91
N PRO A 282 -20.08 -0.37 -13.45
CA PRO A 282 -21.08 -0.53 -12.39
C PRO A 282 -20.76 0.38 -11.20
N GLU A 283 -21.79 0.87 -10.50
CA GLU A 283 -21.63 1.80 -9.36
C GLU A 283 -20.64 1.31 -8.30
N ALA A 284 -20.36 0.05 -8.29
CA ALA A 284 -19.42 -0.61 -7.42
C ALA A 284 -17.93 -0.22 -7.65
N VAL A 285 -17.59 0.25 -8.85
CA VAL A 285 -16.23 0.70 -9.24
C VAL A 285 -16.10 2.22 -9.18
N ARG A 286 -17.21 2.94 -9.12
CA ARG A 286 -17.24 4.40 -8.93
C ARG A 286 -17.04 4.78 -7.48
#